data_9bab00c0c3314a1104a96f0cc36148a3
#
_entry.id   9bab00c0c3314a1104a96f0cc36148a3
#
_cell.length_a   1.000
_cell.length_b   1.000
_cell.length_c   1.000
_cell.angle_alpha   90.00
_cell.angle_beta   90.00
_cell.angle_gamma   90.00
#
_symmetry.space_group_name_H-M   'P 1'
#
loop_
_entity.id
_entity.type
_entity.pdbx_description
1 polymer ?
#
loop_
_entity_poly.entity_id
_entity_poly.type
_entity_poly.pdbx_seq_one_letter_code
_entity_poly.pdbx_strand_id
1 'polypeptide(L)'
;MLIKFFKLVLIFLFFQSPLYSKKKTFDDFNLDHLSNYFSGIFAYDNNDNPEALNYFRSSKSLIKEHDTYLEKYVYSLVLEGKVIQATNELKQNLTENNSNFFEAHLLLALDSLKKKKYSQSRKHLKKSYAFI
;
A
#
# COMPACT_ATOMS: atom_id res chain seq x y z
N MET A 1 -47.26 -2.12 -40.37
CA MET A 1 -46.31 -1.02 -40.42
C MET A 1 -46.00 -0.46 -39.02
N LEU A 2 -46.96 -0.27 -38.16
CA LEU A 2 -46.80 0.30 -36.80
C LEU A 2 -45.88 -0.51 -35.89
N ILE A 3 -45.95 -1.85 -35.91
CA ILE A 3 -45.16 -2.74 -35.04
C ILE A 3 -43.66 -2.68 -35.35
N LYS A 4 -43.31 -2.48 -36.64
CA LYS A 4 -41.91 -2.35 -37.04
C LYS A 4 -41.34 -1.01 -36.60
N PHE A 5 -42.16 0.06 -36.62
CA PHE A 5 -41.79 1.38 -36.13
C PHE A 5 -41.60 1.39 -34.61
N PHE A 6 -42.45 0.70 -33.87
CA PHE A 6 -42.36 0.60 -32.42
C PHE A 6 -41.11 -0.13 -31.96
N LYS A 7 -40.71 -1.22 -32.68
CA LYS A 7 -39.43 -1.92 -32.40
C LYS A 7 -38.21 -1.04 -32.65
N LEU A 8 -38.24 -0.23 -33.69
CA LEU A 8 -37.13 0.70 -34.01
C LEU A 8 -36.98 1.79 -32.95
N VAL A 9 -38.08 2.34 -32.46
CA VAL A 9 -38.07 3.34 -31.37
C VAL A 9 -37.58 2.72 -30.06
N LEU A 10 -37.93 1.48 -29.76
CA LEU A 10 -37.49 0.78 -28.55
C LEU A 10 -35.96 0.55 -28.56
N ILE A 11 -35.41 0.19 -29.72
CA ILE A 11 -33.94 0.03 -29.89
C ILE A 11 -33.21 1.37 -29.68
N PHE A 12 -33.80 2.48 -30.20
CA PHE A 12 -33.19 3.80 -30.05
C PHE A 12 -33.17 4.29 -28.60
N LEU A 13 -34.16 3.91 -27.76
CA LEU A 13 -34.18 4.21 -26.33
C LEU A 13 -33.11 3.52 -25.53
N PHE A 14 -32.69 2.32 -25.93
CA PHE A 14 -31.57 1.60 -25.29
C PHE A 14 -30.21 2.24 -25.55
N PHE A 15 -30.03 2.97 -26.65
CA PHE A 15 -28.79 3.69 -26.97
C PHE A 15 -28.64 5.02 -26.23
N GLN A 16 -29.68 5.49 -25.55
CA GLN A 16 -29.64 6.75 -24.79
C GLN A 16 -29.34 6.55 -23.30
N SER A 17 -28.99 5.33 -22.85
CA SER A 17 -28.47 5.17 -21.49
C SER A 17 -27.17 5.95 -21.41
N PRO A 18 -27.08 7.10 -20.70
CA PRO A 18 -25.81 7.71 -20.44
C PRO A 18 -25.00 6.69 -19.64
N LEU A 19 -23.93 6.16 -20.22
CA LEU A 19 -22.88 5.49 -19.49
C LEU A 19 -22.32 6.54 -18.51
N TYR A 20 -22.92 6.61 -17.34
CA TYR A 20 -22.33 7.27 -16.19
C TYR A 20 -21.12 6.41 -15.77
N SER A 21 -20.08 6.45 -16.56
CA SER A 21 -18.73 6.23 -16.07
C SER A 21 -18.51 7.34 -15.05
N LYS A 22 -18.54 7.02 -13.76
CA LYS A 22 -17.91 7.86 -12.75
C LYS A 22 -16.48 8.05 -13.27
N LYS A 23 -16.20 9.21 -13.89
CA LYS A 23 -14.83 9.68 -14.04
C LYS A 23 -14.29 9.75 -12.60
N LYS A 24 -13.58 8.72 -12.16
CA LYS A 24 -12.52 8.94 -11.19
C LYS A 24 -11.68 10.03 -11.83
N THR A 25 -11.78 11.22 -11.31
CA THR A 25 -10.97 12.33 -11.75
C THR A 25 -9.54 11.86 -11.59
N PHE A 26 -8.79 11.80 -12.67
CA PHE A 26 -7.36 11.48 -12.70
C PHE A 26 -6.54 12.48 -11.87
N ASP A 27 -7.18 13.48 -11.27
CA ASP A 27 -6.57 14.51 -10.42
C ASP A 27 -5.98 13.98 -9.11
N ASP A 28 -6.43 12.79 -8.63
CA ASP A 28 -5.83 12.14 -7.45
C ASP A 28 -4.67 11.18 -7.80
N PHE A 29 -4.42 10.94 -9.09
CA PHE A 29 -3.39 10.01 -9.54
C PHE A 29 -2.11 10.77 -9.92
N ASN A 30 -1.19 10.87 -8.98
CA ASN A 30 0.11 11.48 -9.25
C ASN A 30 1.05 10.45 -9.89
N LEU A 31 1.28 10.60 -11.21
CA LEU A 31 2.18 9.74 -11.98
C LEU A 31 3.61 9.74 -11.43
N ASP A 32 4.08 10.87 -10.88
CA ASP A 32 5.43 10.97 -10.31
C ASP A 32 5.57 10.09 -9.06
N HIS A 33 4.54 10.04 -8.21
CA HIS A 33 4.55 9.13 -7.07
C HIS A 33 4.58 7.67 -7.47
N LEU A 34 3.82 7.30 -8.51
CA LEU A 34 3.82 5.93 -9.01
C LEU A 34 5.16 5.57 -9.67
N SER A 35 5.72 6.47 -10.47
CA SER A 35 7.05 6.29 -11.07
C SER A 35 8.12 6.11 -10.00
N ASN A 36 8.13 6.97 -8.97
CA ASN A 36 9.05 6.85 -7.85
C ASN A 36 8.86 5.53 -7.09
N TYR A 37 7.61 5.08 -6.90
CA TYR A 37 7.35 3.80 -6.24
C TYR A 37 7.97 2.62 -7.01
N PHE A 38 7.76 2.55 -8.32
CA PHE A 38 8.35 1.48 -9.13
C PHE A 38 9.88 1.58 -9.21
N SER A 39 10.44 2.80 -9.28
CA SER A 39 11.87 3.01 -9.20
C SER A 39 12.43 2.54 -7.85
N GLY A 40 11.70 2.77 -6.77
CA GLY A 40 12.03 2.27 -5.43
C GLY A 40 12.05 0.74 -5.35
N ILE A 41 11.06 0.08 -5.96
CA ILE A 41 11.03 -1.39 -6.05
C ILE A 41 12.23 -1.89 -6.83
N PHE A 42 12.52 -1.30 -7.99
CA PHE A 42 13.66 -1.69 -8.83
C PHE A 42 14.99 -1.53 -8.09
N ALA A 43 15.21 -0.40 -7.43
CA ALA A 43 16.42 -0.16 -6.64
C ALA A 43 16.54 -1.17 -5.49
N TYR A 44 15.43 -1.43 -4.78
CA TYR A 44 15.39 -2.42 -3.71
C TYR A 44 15.76 -3.82 -4.19
N ASP A 45 15.19 -4.28 -5.29
CA ASP A 45 15.44 -5.60 -5.86
C ASP A 45 16.89 -5.74 -6.38
N ASN A 46 17.55 -4.62 -6.70
CA ASN A 46 18.98 -4.55 -7.04
C ASN A 46 19.90 -4.34 -5.81
N ASN A 47 19.38 -4.39 -4.59
CA ASN A 47 20.11 -4.15 -3.32
C ASN A 47 20.68 -2.73 -3.19
N ASP A 48 20.19 -1.76 -3.95
CA ASP A 48 20.51 -0.34 -3.78
C ASP A 48 19.55 0.30 -2.78
N ASN A 49 19.75 -0.03 -1.50
CA ASN A 49 18.86 0.40 -0.42
C ASN A 49 18.84 1.93 -0.21
N PRO A 50 19.97 2.68 -0.31
CA PRO A 50 19.93 4.12 -0.21
C PRO A 50 19.02 4.77 -1.25
N GLU A 51 19.14 4.33 -2.52
CA GLU A 51 18.34 4.85 -3.62
C GLU A 51 16.87 4.39 -3.51
N ALA A 52 16.63 3.13 -3.17
CA ALA A 52 15.28 2.62 -2.88
C ALA A 52 14.57 3.48 -1.84
N LEU A 53 15.29 3.84 -0.76
CA LEU A 53 14.75 4.64 0.31
C LEU A 53 14.42 6.08 -0.13
N ASN A 54 15.19 6.69 -1.03
CA ASN A 54 14.92 8.00 -1.62
C ASN A 54 13.62 7.97 -2.43
N TYR A 55 13.47 6.97 -3.29
CA TYR A 55 12.26 6.79 -4.11
C TYR A 55 11.02 6.49 -3.28
N PHE A 56 11.12 5.60 -2.28
CA PHE A 56 9.99 5.35 -1.37
C PHE A 56 9.58 6.60 -0.59
N ARG A 57 10.50 7.43 -0.12
CA ARG A 57 10.16 8.69 0.53
C ARG A 57 9.42 9.65 -0.39
N SER A 58 9.84 9.74 -1.65
CA SER A 58 9.20 10.60 -2.64
C SER A 58 7.79 10.12 -3.04
N SER A 59 7.50 8.84 -2.86
CA SER A 59 6.21 8.22 -3.17
C SER A 59 5.37 7.88 -1.93
N LYS A 60 5.69 8.44 -0.77
CA LYS A 60 5.10 8.05 0.53
C LYS A 60 3.57 8.22 0.60
N SER A 61 2.96 9.05 -0.23
CA SER A 61 1.50 9.17 -0.35
C SER A 61 0.82 7.84 -0.69
N LEU A 62 1.52 6.94 -1.39
CA LEU A 62 1.01 5.63 -1.82
C LEU A 62 1.04 4.54 -0.73
N ILE A 63 1.56 4.83 0.47
CA ILE A 63 1.72 3.84 1.54
C ILE A 63 0.42 3.16 1.98
N LYS A 64 -0.73 3.81 1.77
CA LYS A 64 -2.06 3.28 2.10
C LYS A 64 -2.77 2.64 0.92
N GLU A 65 -2.23 2.81 -0.28
CA GLU A 65 -2.88 2.42 -1.53
C GLU A 65 -2.27 1.15 -2.12
N HIS A 66 -1.03 0.82 -1.74
CA HIS A 66 -0.31 -0.35 -2.22
C HIS A 66 0.12 -1.25 -1.06
N ASP A 67 -0.39 -2.47 -1.02
CA ASP A 67 -0.20 -3.42 0.09
C ASP A 67 1.27 -3.71 0.40
N THR A 68 2.12 -3.85 -0.61
CA THR A 68 3.54 -4.16 -0.44
C THR A 68 4.43 -2.95 -0.17
N TYR A 69 3.88 -1.72 -0.25
CA TYR A 69 4.66 -0.50 -0.08
C TYR A 69 5.31 -0.42 1.30
N LEU A 70 4.49 -0.56 2.35
CA LEU A 70 4.96 -0.44 3.73
C LEU A 70 6.05 -1.47 4.04
N GLU A 71 5.89 -2.69 3.57
CA GLU A 71 6.86 -3.77 3.74
C GLU A 71 8.21 -3.40 3.15
N LYS A 72 8.29 -3.10 1.85
CA LYS A 72 9.54 -2.76 1.17
C LYS A 72 10.19 -1.49 1.74
N TYR A 73 9.38 -0.49 2.09
CA TYR A 73 9.88 0.74 2.71
C TYR A 73 10.49 0.47 4.09
N VAL A 74 9.82 -0.34 4.92
CA VAL A 74 10.32 -0.74 6.25
C VAL A 74 11.60 -1.55 6.12
N TYR A 75 11.68 -2.49 5.18
CA TYR A 75 12.90 -3.24 4.93
C TYR A 75 14.06 -2.33 4.53
N SER A 76 13.84 -1.41 3.59
CA SER A 76 14.89 -0.46 3.19
C SER A 76 15.37 0.40 4.37
N LEU A 77 14.45 0.80 5.28
CA LEU A 77 14.83 1.51 6.50
C LEU A 77 15.69 0.66 7.44
N VAL A 78 15.33 -0.61 7.62
CA VAL A 78 16.07 -1.54 8.50
C VAL A 78 17.45 -1.82 7.92
N LEU A 79 17.57 -2.08 6.64
CA LEU A 79 18.84 -2.33 5.94
C LEU A 79 19.79 -1.13 6.01
N GLU A 80 19.23 0.09 6.04
CA GLU A 80 19.98 1.33 6.25
C GLU A 80 20.24 1.66 7.75
N GLY A 81 19.96 0.73 8.66
CA GLY A 81 20.15 0.92 10.11
C GLY A 81 19.15 1.89 10.76
N LYS A 82 18.13 2.35 10.02
CA LYS A 82 17.12 3.33 10.49
C LYS A 82 15.96 2.66 11.23
N VAL A 83 16.27 1.75 12.16
CA VAL A 83 15.32 0.89 12.87
C VAL A 83 14.26 1.68 13.64
N ILE A 84 14.63 2.81 14.26
CA ILE A 84 13.68 3.67 14.99
C ILE A 84 12.64 4.24 14.03
N GLN A 85 13.08 4.69 12.86
CA GLN A 85 12.18 5.21 11.83
C GLN A 85 11.26 4.10 11.31
N ALA A 86 11.80 2.92 11.02
CA ALA A 86 11.03 1.75 10.60
C ALA A 86 9.92 1.40 11.60
N THR A 87 10.23 1.35 12.90
CA THR A 87 9.22 1.08 13.94
C THR A 87 8.16 2.17 14.04
N ASN A 88 8.51 3.43 13.81
CA ASN A 88 7.54 4.53 13.81
C ASN A 88 6.60 4.45 12.59
N GLU A 89 7.14 4.15 11.40
CA GLU A 89 6.32 3.94 10.19
C GLU A 89 5.34 2.78 10.38
N LEU A 90 5.77 1.67 10.96
CA LEU A 90 4.88 0.55 11.29
C LEU A 90 3.77 0.97 12.24
N LYS A 91 4.08 1.70 13.31
CA LYS A 91 3.06 2.14 14.28
C LYS A 91 2.01 3.07 13.69
N GLN A 92 2.38 3.86 12.69
CA GLN A 92 1.49 4.83 12.05
C GLN A 92 0.65 4.22 10.93
N ASN A 93 1.19 3.24 10.21
CA ASN A 93 0.62 2.77 8.95
C ASN A 93 0.19 1.31 8.97
N LEU A 94 0.58 0.50 9.98
CA LEU A 94 0.17 -0.88 10.06
C LEU A 94 -1.31 -0.96 10.45
N THR A 95 -2.15 -1.39 9.50
CA THR A 95 -3.58 -1.64 9.70
C THR A 95 -3.90 -3.12 9.49
N GLU A 96 -5.13 -3.56 9.84
CA GLU A 96 -5.53 -4.96 9.61
C GLU A 96 -5.66 -5.29 8.12
N ASN A 97 -5.90 -4.29 7.28
CA ASN A 97 -6.18 -4.47 5.86
C ASN A 97 -4.95 -4.31 4.95
N ASN A 98 -3.92 -3.61 5.40
CA ASN A 98 -2.70 -3.45 4.62
C ASN A 98 -1.47 -3.84 5.44
N SER A 99 -0.70 -4.75 4.90
CA SER A 99 0.69 -4.98 5.30
C SER A 99 0.89 -5.65 6.65
N ASN A 100 0.03 -6.60 7.02
CA ASN A 100 0.36 -7.55 8.07
C ASN A 100 1.40 -8.53 7.51
N PHE A 101 2.66 -8.34 7.82
CA PHE A 101 3.75 -9.24 7.48
C PHE A 101 4.52 -9.63 8.74
N PHE A 102 5.14 -10.81 8.72
CA PHE A 102 5.83 -11.41 9.86
C PHE A 102 6.80 -10.45 10.53
N GLU A 103 7.65 -9.81 9.75
CA GLU A 103 8.75 -8.98 10.24
C GLU A 103 8.27 -7.67 10.86
N ALA A 104 7.12 -7.15 10.43
CA ALA A 104 6.50 -5.99 11.08
C ALA A 104 6.21 -6.28 12.54
N HIS A 105 5.58 -7.43 12.80
CA HIS A 105 5.28 -7.83 14.16
C HIS A 105 6.52 -8.22 14.96
N LEU A 106 7.50 -8.83 14.34
CA LEU A 106 8.78 -9.13 14.99
C LEU A 106 9.49 -7.83 15.40
N LEU A 107 9.58 -6.85 14.51
CA LEU A 107 10.23 -5.56 14.77
C LEU A 107 9.51 -4.79 15.90
N LEU A 108 8.17 -4.76 15.89
CA LEU A 108 7.38 -4.14 16.96
C LEU A 108 7.50 -4.88 18.28
N ALA A 109 7.65 -6.20 18.26
CA ALA A 109 7.88 -6.99 19.47
C ALA A 109 9.24 -6.65 20.10
N LEU A 110 10.29 -6.56 19.28
CA LEU A 110 11.64 -6.18 19.71
C LEU A 110 11.69 -4.74 20.26
N ASP A 111 11.04 -3.78 19.58
CA ASP A 111 10.94 -2.39 20.09
C ASP A 111 10.21 -2.35 21.44
N SER A 112 9.15 -3.12 21.59
CA SER A 112 8.41 -3.24 22.87
C SER A 112 9.24 -3.89 23.98
N LEU A 113 10.01 -4.92 23.64
CA LEU A 113 10.92 -5.60 24.56
C LEU A 113 12.02 -4.65 25.05
N LYS A 114 12.67 -3.93 24.14
CA LYS A 114 13.67 -2.91 24.46
C LYS A 114 13.13 -1.84 25.41
N LYS A 115 11.84 -1.50 25.30
CA LYS A 115 11.14 -0.54 26.16
C LYS A 115 10.56 -1.17 27.43
N LYS A 116 10.87 -2.44 27.72
CA LYS A 116 10.35 -3.23 28.87
C LYS A 116 8.82 -3.37 28.88
N LYS A 117 8.17 -3.22 27.72
CA LYS A 117 6.72 -3.38 27.55
C LYS A 117 6.37 -4.83 27.20
N TYR A 118 6.60 -5.74 28.16
CA TYR A 118 6.54 -7.19 27.94
C TYR A 118 5.18 -7.70 27.43
N SER A 119 4.07 -7.13 27.91
CA SER A 119 2.73 -7.49 27.47
C SER A 119 2.52 -7.17 25.98
N GLN A 120 2.98 -5.98 25.53
CA GLN A 120 2.88 -5.58 24.12
C GLN A 120 3.81 -6.41 23.23
N SER A 121 5.03 -6.69 23.70
CA SER A 121 5.96 -7.58 22.99
C SER A 121 5.33 -8.95 22.74
N ARG A 122 4.76 -9.58 23.78
CA ARG A 122 4.06 -10.87 23.67
C ARG A 122 2.88 -10.82 22.69
N LYS A 123 2.12 -9.72 22.68
CA LYS A 123 0.99 -9.55 21.74
C LYS A 123 1.48 -9.54 20.29
N HIS A 124 2.57 -8.83 20.00
CA HIS A 124 3.15 -8.80 18.66
C HIS A 124 3.74 -10.15 18.25
N LEU A 125 4.45 -10.83 19.16
CA LEU A 125 4.96 -12.18 18.89
C LEU A 125 3.83 -13.16 18.55
N LYS A 126 2.70 -13.12 19.30
CA LYS A 126 1.55 -13.95 18.94
C LYS A 126 1.00 -13.65 17.53
N LYS A 127 0.98 -12.37 17.13
CA LYS A 127 0.54 -11.99 15.80
C LYS A 127 1.49 -12.48 14.71
N SER A 128 2.81 -12.51 14.96
CA SER A 128 3.77 -13.00 13.97
C SER A 128 3.59 -14.50 13.66
N TYR A 129 3.14 -15.30 14.60
CA TYR A 129 2.87 -16.74 14.37
C TYR A 129 1.80 -17.02 13.32
N ALA A 130 0.93 -16.06 13.01
CA ALA A 130 -0.08 -16.23 11.97
C ALA A 130 0.52 -16.25 10.54
N PHE A 131 1.81 -15.93 10.40
CA PHE A 131 2.53 -15.85 9.12
C PHE A 131 3.56 -16.98 8.92
N ILE A 132 3.64 -17.92 9.84
CA ILE A 132 4.50 -19.11 9.79
C ILE A 132 3.63 -20.34 9.56
#